data_3def1024d07d9cb24f978506b7a72a84
#
_entry.id   3def1024d07d9cb24f978506b7a72a84
#
_cell.length_a   1.000
_cell.length_b   1.000
_cell.length_c   1.000
_cell.angle_alpha   90.00
_cell.angle_beta   90.00
_cell.angle_gamma   90.00
#
_symmetry.space_group_name_H-M   'P 1'
#
loop_
_entity.id
_entity.type
_entity.pdbx_description
1 polymer ?
#
loop_
_entity_poly.entity_id
_entity_poly.type
_entity_poly.pdbx_seq_one_letter_code
_entity_poly.pdbx_strand_id
1 'polypeptide(L)'
;MRILLISESFIVREALEALFTKNLKVASIGIISDLYSMKKEDVEDINFIFLDMKENLSAKLKFLYVMKEQYENIKIITLDLSKDINVFKKIVEIGVEGYIVDVDDKEEFIYTMSRVFKGKKVYEAEVLQAVFNKNKLNDVGLLTPRERDVLDNISKGYNNKEIAKLLYISDYTVKKHVSSILNKLNLKNRQEAIIYVNENKFEFIS
;
A
#
# COMPACT_ATOMS: atom_id res chain seq x y z
N MET A 1 12.31 -24.76 7.66
CA MET A 1 11.53 -23.54 7.40
C MET A 1 10.22 -23.95 6.75
N ARG A 2 9.07 -23.51 7.30
CA ARG A 2 7.72 -23.78 6.77
C ARG A 2 7.17 -22.50 6.14
N ILE A 3 6.63 -22.62 4.93
CA ILE A 3 6.07 -21.49 4.16
C ILE A 3 4.56 -21.75 3.97
N LEU A 4 3.76 -20.71 4.12
CA LEU A 4 2.38 -20.66 3.66
C LEU A 4 2.31 -19.79 2.41
N LEU A 5 1.88 -20.39 1.29
CA LEU A 5 1.68 -19.72 0.01
C LEU A 5 0.19 -19.48 -0.22
N ILE A 6 -0.17 -18.22 -0.40
CA ILE A 6 -1.56 -17.78 -0.58
C ILE A 6 -1.68 -17.05 -1.93
N SER A 7 -2.43 -17.63 -2.86
CA SER A 7 -2.75 -17.01 -4.15
C SER A 7 -3.99 -17.65 -4.75
N GLU A 8 -4.86 -16.87 -5.34
CA GLU A 8 -6.02 -17.32 -6.11
C GLU A 8 -5.60 -17.97 -7.45
N SER A 9 -4.45 -17.57 -7.99
CA SER A 9 -3.91 -18.10 -9.26
C SER A 9 -3.26 -19.47 -9.08
N PHE A 10 -3.80 -20.52 -9.70
CA PHE A 10 -3.20 -21.84 -9.65
C PHE A 10 -1.79 -21.86 -10.31
N ILE A 11 -1.58 -21.08 -11.37
CA ILE A 11 -0.29 -20.97 -12.05
C ILE A 11 0.76 -20.39 -11.09
N VAL A 12 0.41 -19.33 -10.34
CA VAL A 12 1.30 -18.72 -9.34
C VAL A 12 1.64 -19.73 -8.24
N ARG A 13 0.65 -20.46 -7.75
CA ARG A 13 0.88 -21.49 -6.71
C ARG A 13 1.84 -22.58 -7.16
N GLU A 14 1.59 -23.19 -8.32
CA GLU A 14 2.45 -24.27 -8.86
C GLU A 14 3.85 -23.76 -9.18
N ALA A 15 3.98 -22.58 -9.81
CA ALA A 15 5.27 -22.02 -10.16
C ALA A 15 6.11 -21.69 -8.93
N LEU A 16 5.51 -21.06 -7.90
CA LEU A 16 6.21 -20.70 -6.67
C LEU A 16 6.54 -21.92 -5.81
N GLU A 17 5.66 -22.91 -5.72
CA GLU A 17 5.94 -24.16 -5.03
C GLU A 17 7.16 -24.86 -5.64
N ALA A 18 7.20 -24.98 -6.97
CA ALA A 18 8.33 -25.57 -7.68
C ALA A 18 9.63 -24.78 -7.48
N LEU A 19 9.54 -23.43 -7.55
CA LEU A 19 10.69 -22.55 -7.32
C LEU A 19 11.24 -22.67 -5.90
N PHE A 20 10.37 -22.65 -4.90
CA PHE A 20 10.78 -22.72 -3.49
C PHE A 20 11.36 -24.09 -3.16
N THR A 21 10.72 -25.16 -3.59
CA THR A 21 11.21 -26.52 -3.38
C THR A 21 12.58 -26.74 -3.99
N LYS A 22 12.81 -26.21 -5.20
CA LYS A 22 14.06 -26.43 -5.94
C LYS A 22 15.22 -25.57 -5.42
N ASN A 23 14.95 -24.32 -5.00
CA ASN A 23 16.01 -23.32 -4.79
C ASN A 23 16.20 -22.93 -3.31
N LEU A 24 15.27 -23.31 -2.42
CA LEU A 24 15.29 -22.91 -1.01
C LEU A 24 15.25 -24.15 -0.11
N LYS A 25 15.88 -24.06 1.07
CA LYS A 25 15.82 -25.12 2.10
C LYS A 25 14.49 -25.06 2.84
N VAL A 26 13.40 -25.47 2.19
CA VAL A 26 12.04 -25.48 2.76
C VAL A 26 11.75 -26.87 3.30
N ALA A 27 11.20 -26.96 4.52
CA ALA A 27 10.76 -28.23 5.11
C ALA A 27 9.36 -28.63 4.63
N SER A 28 8.47 -27.64 4.48
CA SER A 28 7.13 -27.85 3.92
C SER A 28 6.56 -26.53 3.36
N ILE A 29 5.66 -26.65 2.40
CA ILE A 29 4.89 -25.54 1.83
C ILE A 29 3.42 -25.89 1.99
N GLY A 30 2.68 -25.10 2.77
CA GLY A 30 1.23 -25.09 2.80
C GLY A 30 0.73 -24.19 1.67
N ILE A 31 -0.33 -24.61 0.99
CA ILE A 31 -0.89 -23.87 -0.15
C ILE A 31 -2.37 -23.60 0.11
N ILE A 32 -2.76 -22.34 -0.01
CA ILE A 32 -4.14 -21.88 0.15
C ILE A 32 -4.54 -21.08 -1.08
N SER A 33 -5.73 -21.36 -1.61
CA SER A 33 -6.26 -20.68 -2.79
C SER A 33 -6.81 -19.30 -2.48
N ASP A 34 -7.34 -19.09 -1.26
CA ASP A 34 -7.91 -17.83 -0.81
C ASP A 34 -7.91 -17.72 0.71
N LEU A 35 -8.04 -16.51 1.23
CA LEU A 35 -8.02 -16.26 2.69
C LEU A 35 -9.22 -16.85 3.42
N TYR A 36 -10.34 -17.06 2.75
CA TYR A 36 -11.57 -17.59 3.39
C TYR A 36 -11.47 -19.09 3.68
N SER A 37 -10.63 -19.80 2.93
CA SER A 37 -10.34 -21.21 3.15
C SER A 37 -9.31 -21.47 4.25
N MET A 38 -8.63 -20.43 4.75
CA MET A 38 -7.58 -20.53 5.76
C MET A 38 -8.14 -20.96 7.11
N LYS A 39 -7.50 -21.93 7.74
CA LYS A 39 -7.79 -22.41 9.09
C LYS A 39 -6.71 -21.95 10.06
N LYS A 40 -7.02 -21.99 11.35
CA LYS A 40 -6.07 -21.62 12.40
C LYS A 40 -4.83 -22.52 12.38
N GLU A 41 -5.03 -23.79 12.08
CA GLU A 41 -3.96 -24.79 11.98
C GLU A 41 -2.97 -24.49 10.85
N ASP A 42 -3.40 -23.78 9.79
CA ASP A 42 -2.52 -23.41 8.68
C ASP A 42 -1.45 -22.40 9.07
N VAL A 43 -1.64 -21.68 10.19
CA VAL A 43 -0.68 -20.70 10.71
C VAL A 43 0.21 -21.25 11.84
N GLU A 44 -0.10 -22.43 12.34
CA GLU A 44 0.70 -23.07 13.38
C GLU A 44 2.05 -23.52 12.81
N ASP A 45 3.14 -23.18 13.50
CA ASP A 45 4.52 -23.53 13.11
C ASP A 45 5.02 -22.92 11.77
N ILE A 46 4.33 -21.94 11.20
CA ILE A 46 4.80 -21.24 10.00
C ILE A 46 5.89 -20.25 10.36
N ASN A 47 6.88 -20.16 9.48
CA ASN A 47 7.94 -19.15 9.57
C ASN A 47 7.70 -17.99 8.59
N PHE A 48 7.07 -18.30 7.44
CA PHE A 48 6.86 -17.35 6.35
C PHE A 48 5.48 -17.47 5.74
N ILE A 49 4.93 -16.32 5.37
CA ILE A 49 3.76 -16.22 4.49
C ILE A 49 4.21 -15.54 3.20
N PHE A 50 3.91 -16.17 2.07
CA PHE A 50 3.98 -15.54 0.76
C PHE A 50 2.56 -15.26 0.28
N LEU A 51 2.22 -14.00 0.06
CA LEU A 51 0.88 -13.53 -0.28
C LEU A 51 0.85 -12.80 -1.61
N ASP A 52 0.11 -13.36 -2.57
CA ASP A 52 -0.22 -12.68 -3.82
C ASP A 52 -1.32 -11.64 -3.58
N MET A 53 -1.07 -10.37 -3.94
CA MET A 53 -1.96 -9.24 -3.67
C MET A 53 -2.98 -8.96 -4.79
N LYS A 54 -3.00 -9.79 -5.86
CA LYS A 54 -3.77 -9.51 -7.08
C LYS A 54 -5.26 -9.28 -6.85
N GLU A 55 -5.91 -10.07 -6.01
CA GLU A 55 -7.35 -10.02 -5.77
C GLU A 55 -7.67 -9.75 -4.30
N ASN A 56 -8.89 -9.28 -4.01
CA ASN A 56 -9.38 -9.06 -2.63
C ASN A 56 -8.45 -8.20 -1.75
N LEU A 57 -7.88 -7.15 -2.34
CA LEU A 57 -6.85 -6.30 -1.71
C LEU A 57 -7.22 -5.85 -0.30
N SER A 58 -8.47 -5.41 -0.09
CA SER A 58 -8.93 -4.93 1.23
C SER A 58 -8.88 -6.03 2.30
N ALA A 59 -9.31 -7.24 1.96
CA ALA A 59 -9.26 -8.39 2.86
C ALA A 59 -7.81 -8.79 3.16
N LYS A 60 -6.93 -8.75 2.15
CA LYS A 60 -5.51 -9.07 2.28
C LYS A 60 -4.76 -8.07 3.15
N LEU A 61 -5.03 -6.77 3.00
CA LEU A 61 -4.44 -5.75 3.87
C LEU A 61 -4.87 -5.93 5.34
N LYS A 62 -6.15 -6.23 5.58
CA LYS A 62 -6.65 -6.54 6.93
C LYS A 62 -5.99 -7.80 7.49
N PHE A 63 -5.84 -8.83 6.68
CA PHE A 63 -5.14 -10.06 7.05
C PHE A 63 -3.68 -9.79 7.43
N LEU A 64 -2.95 -9.03 6.63
CA LEU A 64 -1.56 -8.65 6.91
C LEU A 64 -1.44 -7.94 8.25
N TYR A 65 -2.33 -6.99 8.54
CA TYR A 65 -2.37 -6.26 9.80
C TYR A 65 -2.56 -7.22 10.99
N VAL A 66 -3.59 -8.09 10.92
CA VAL A 66 -3.86 -9.07 11.99
C VAL A 66 -2.69 -10.03 12.18
N MET A 67 -2.08 -10.50 11.09
CA MET A 67 -0.94 -11.42 11.18
C MET A 67 0.27 -10.77 11.83
N LYS A 68 0.56 -9.51 11.52
CA LYS A 68 1.69 -8.78 12.13
C LYS A 68 1.44 -8.42 13.60
N GLU A 69 0.19 -8.19 13.99
CA GLU A 69 -0.16 -7.95 15.40
C GLU A 69 -0.11 -9.22 16.27
N GLN A 70 -0.56 -10.35 15.73
CA GLN A 70 -0.72 -11.58 16.51
C GLN A 70 0.50 -12.51 16.46
N TYR A 71 1.33 -12.41 15.41
CA TYR A 71 2.41 -13.36 15.13
C TYR A 71 3.71 -12.62 14.77
N GLU A 72 4.39 -12.07 15.77
CA GLU A 72 5.63 -11.29 15.58
C GLU A 72 6.75 -12.04 14.85
N ASN A 73 6.81 -13.35 15.02
CA ASN A 73 7.87 -14.19 14.45
C ASN A 73 7.62 -14.60 12.99
N ILE A 74 6.40 -14.46 12.48
CA ILE A 74 6.07 -14.78 11.10
C ILE A 74 6.54 -13.64 10.20
N LYS A 75 7.37 -13.96 9.22
CA LYS A 75 7.79 -13.01 8.18
C LYS A 75 6.86 -13.11 6.99
N ILE A 76 6.52 -11.97 6.44
CA ILE A 76 5.56 -11.89 5.33
C ILE A 76 6.24 -11.26 4.12
N ILE A 77 5.98 -11.85 2.97
CA ILE A 77 6.40 -11.35 1.66
C ILE A 77 5.14 -11.23 0.81
N THR A 78 4.97 -10.08 0.18
CA THR A 78 3.86 -9.83 -0.72
C THR A 78 4.34 -9.69 -2.15
N LEU A 79 3.58 -10.25 -3.09
CA LEU A 79 3.73 -10.05 -4.53
C LEU A 79 2.58 -9.16 -5.01
N ASP A 80 2.92 -7.98 -5.52
CA ASP A 80 1.95 -7.02 -6.06
C ASP A 80 2.38 -6.50 -7.43
N LEU A 81 1.92 -7.15 -8.47
CA LEU A 81 2.23 -6.78 -9.85
C LEU A 81 1.49 -5.51 -10.31
N SER A 82 0.57 -4.95 -9.49
CA SER A 82 -0.12 -3.70 -9.82
C SER A 82 0.77 -2.46 -9.70
N LYS A 83 1.84 -2.56 -8.90
CA LYS A 83 2.78 -1.46 -8.59
C LYS A 83 2.07 -0.24 -7.98
N ASP A 84 0.95 -0.45 -7.25
CA ASP A 84 0.20 0.64 -6.64
C ASP A 84 0.94 1.19 -5.41
N ILE A 85 1.35 2.45 -5.49
CA ILE A 85 2.08 3.14 -4.43
C ILE A 85 1.28 3.22 -3.13
N ASN A 86 -0.05 3.30 -3.19
CA ASN A 86 -0.88 3.38 -1.98
C ASN A 86 -0.94 2.02 -1.27
N VAL A 87 -0.95 0.93 -2.05
CA VAL A 87 -0.82 -0.44 -1.52
C VAL A 87 0.53 -0.61 -0.86
N PHE A 88 1.60 -0.20 -1.53
CA PHE A 88 2.96 -0.26 -1.00
C PHE A 88 3.09 0.48 0.34
N LYS A 89 2.59 1.73 0.43
CA LYS A 89 2.62 2.50 1.68
C LYS A 89 1.98 1.73 2.83
N LYS A 90 0.78 1.19 2.64
CA LYS A 90 0.08 0.39 3.65
C LYS A 90 0.88 -0.85 4.06
N ILE A 91 1.47 -1.55 3.09
CA ILE A 91 2.29 -2.74 3.36
C ILE A 91 3.53 -2.39 4.19
N VAL A 92 4.19 -1.26 3.89
CA VAL A 92 5.32 -0.77 4.69
C VAL A 92 4.90 -0.36 6.10
N GLU A 93 3.77 0.34 6.24
CA GLU A 93 3.20 0.74 7.55
C GLU A 93 2.83 -0.47 8.40
N ILE A 94 2.25 -1.51 7.80
CA ILE A 94 1.95 -2.79 8.47
C ILE A 94 3.24 -3.50 8.93
N GLY A 95 4.37 -3.22 8.30
CA GLY A 95 5.67 -3.77 8.69
C GLY A 95 6.04 -5.08 8.00
N VAL A 96 5.43 -5.40 6.87
CA VAL A 96 5.76 -6.56 6.02
C VAL A 96 7.25 -6.53 5.64
N GLU A 97 7.90 -7.67 5.59
CA GLU A 97 9.34 -7.76 5.37
C GLU A 97 9.76 -7.72 3.90
N GLY A 98 8.90 -8.19 2.99
CA GLY A 98 9.20 -8.20 1.56
C GLY A 98 8.03 -7.71 0.72
N TYR A 99 8.32 -6.79 -0.21
CA TYR A 99 7.35 -6.36 -1.22
C TYR A 99 7.99 -6.48 -2.59
N ILE A 100 7.43 -7.38 -3.39
CA ILE A 100 7.92 -7.73 -4.72
C ILE A 100 6.89 -7.23 -5.74
N VAL A 101 7.33 -6.47 -6.74
CA VAL A 101 6.49 -5.91 -7.80
C VAL A 101 6.86 -6.44 -9.18
N ASP A 102 7.94 -7.19 -9.27
CA ASP A 102 8.43 -7.76 -10.50
C ASP A 102 9.00 -9.16 -10.28
N VAL A 103 8.79 -10.04 -11.25
CA VAL A 103 9.27 -11.45 -11.22
C VAL A 103 9.91 -11.86 -12.56
N ASP A 104 10.43 -10.89 -13.30
CA ASP A 104 11.00 -11.10 -14.63
C ASP A 104 12.33 -11.88 -14.55
N ASP A 105 13.12 -11.65 -13.49
CA ASP A 105 14.37 -12.36 -13.24
C ASP A 105 14.26 -13.35 -12.08
N LYS A 106 14.49 -14.63 -12.40
CA LYS A 106 14.41 -15.70 -11.41
C LYS A 106 15.50 -15.61 -10.34
N GLU A 107 16.72 -15.22 -10.71
CA GLU A 107 17.86 -15.20 -9.77
C GLU A 107 17.66 -14.05 -8.79
N GLU A 108 17.22 -12.90 -9.28
CA GLU A 108 16.88 -11.75 -8.45
C GLU A 108 15.72 -12.07 -7.50
N PHE A 109 14.67 -12.72 -7.97
CA PHE A 109 13.56 -13.17 -7.13
C PHE A 109 14.05 -14.08 -5.98
N ILE A 110 14.83 -15.13 -6.30
CA ILE A 110 15.36 -16.05 -5.29
C ILE A 110 16.33 -15.34 -4.32
N TYR A 111 17.13 -14.41 -4.82
CA TYR A 111 18.00 -13.59 -4.00
C TYR A 111 17.20 -12.74 -3.00
N THR A 112 16.14 -12.07 -3.46
CA THR A 112 15.22 -11.30 -2.64
C THR A 112 14.59 -12.15 -1.55
N MET A 113 14.05 -13.32 -1.91
CA MET A 113 13.52 -14.29 -0.95
C MET A 113 14.56 -14.69 0.11
N SER A 114 15.79 -14.99 -0.32
CA SER A 114 16.88 -15.39 0.59
C SER A 114 17.23 -14.28 1.58
N ARG A 115 17.16 -13.02 1.20
CA ARG A 115 17.40 -11.87 2.08
C ARG A 115 16.32 -11.73 3.14
N VAL A 116 15.05 -11.86 2.74
CA VAL A 116 13.94 -11.78 3.69
C VAL A 116 14.01 -12.94 4.68
N PHE A 117 14.37 -14.15 4.24
CA PHE A 117 14.57 -15.29 5.12
C PHE A 117 15.67 -15.07 6.17
N LYS A 118 16.70 -14.30 5.81
CA LYS A 118 17.76 -13.84 6.74
C LYS A 118 17.33 -12.67 7.64
N GLY A 119 16.06 -12.26 7.60
CA GLY A 119 15.51 -11.19 8.44
C GLY A 119 15.74 -9.78 7.92
N LYS A 120 16.11 -9.62 6.64
CA LYS A 120 16.22 -8.30 6.03
C LYS A 120 14.86 -7.86 5.50
N LYS A 121 14.53 -6.57 5.66
CA LYS A 121 13.42 -5.98 4.92
C LYS A 121 13.89 -5.67 3.50
N VAL A 122 13.09 -6.04 2.51
CA VAL A 122 13.42 -5.86 1.09
C VAL A 122 12.24 -5.24 0.37
N TYR A 123 12.47 -4.05 -0.16
CA TYR A 123 11.52 -3.30 -0.97
C TYR A 123 12.24 -2.82 -2.23
N GLU A 124 11.58 -2.83 -3.36
CA GLU A 124 12.19 -2.40 -4.60
C GLU A 124 12.47 -0.90 -4.61
N ALA A 125 13.65 -0.53 -5.14
CA ALA A 125 14.14 0.85 -5.11
C ALA A 125 13.23 1.81 -5.88
N GLU A 126 12.64 1.36 -7.00
CA GLU A 126 11.73 2.16 -7.81
C GLU A 126 10.47 2.56 -7.03
N VAL A 127 9.90 1.64 -6.28
CA VAL A 127 8.70 1.89 -5.46
C VAL A 127 9.04 2.81 -4.30
N LEU A 128 10.20 2.62 -3.66
CA LEU A 128 10.70 3.54 -2.63
C LEU A 128 10.90 4.95 -3.18
N GLN A 129 11.55 5.09 -4.34
CA GLN A 129 11.72 6.39 -4.98
C GLN A 129 10.39 7.06 -5.33
N ALA A 130 9.42 6.30 -5.84
CA ALA A 130 8.09 6.80 -6.13
C ALA A 130 7.38 7.32 -4.87
N VAL A 131 7.52 6.62 -3.72
CA VAL A 131 7.00 7.09 -2.43
C VAL A 131 7.73 8.34 -1.95
N PHE A 132 9.07 8.39 -2.03
CA PHE A 132 9.84 9.57 -1.65
C PHE A 132 9.53 10.78 -2.54
N ASN A 133 9.34 10.57 -3.85
CA ASN A 133 8.96 11.63 -4.77
C ASN A 133 7.51 12.09 -4.53
N LYS A 134 6.59 11.17 -4.23
CA LYS A 134 5.21 11.49 -3.87
C LYS A 134 5.11 12.15 -2.47
N ASN A 135 5.98 11.80 -1.53
CA ASN A 135 6.06 12.47 -0.22
C ASN A 135 6.61 13.91 -0.32
N LYS A 136 7.37 14.25 -1.36
CA LYS A 136 7.63 15.66 -1.71
C LYS A 136 6.37 16.38 -2.21
N LEU A 137 5.34 15.65 -2.64
CA LEU A 137 4.05 16.17 -3.09
C LEU A 137 2.95 16.04 -2.02
N ASN A 138 3.16 15.26 -0.96
CA ASN A 138 2.19 15.10 0.13
C ASN A 138 2.38 16.20 1.20
N ASP A 139 2.36 17.43 0.77
CA ASP A 139 2.37 18.62 1.62
C ASP A 139 1.00 18.92 2.27
N VAL A 140 0.14 17.89 2.42
CA VAL A 140 -1.11 18.06 3.20
C VAL A 140 -0.79 18.43 4.65
N GLY A 141 0.38 18.03 5.16
CA GLY A 141 0.92 18.51 6.43
C GLY A 141 1.22 20.02 6.45
N LEU A 142 1.42 20.63 5.28
CA LEU A 142 1.62 22.08 5.13
C LEU A 142 0.32 22.89 5.06
N LEU A 143 -0.83 22.22 4.88
CA LEU A 143 -2.11 22.92 4.88
C LEU A 143 -2.58 23.19 6.31
N THR A 144 -2.95 24.43 6.54
CA THR A 144 -3.65 24.79 7.78
C THR A 144 -5.02 24.10 7.87
N PRO A 145 -5.61 23.92 9.07
CA PRO A 145 -6.95 23.35 9.20
C PRO A 145 -7.97 24.02 8.25
N ARG A 146 -7.87 25.33 8.09
CA ARG A 146 -8.79 26.10 7.24
C ARG A 146 -8.58 25.83 5.74
N GLU A 147 -7.36 25.64 5.32
CA GLU A 147 -7.04 25.24 3.94
C GLU A 147 -7.52 23.82 3.64
N ARG A 148 -7.48 22.91 4.62
CA ARG A 148 -8.06 21.57 4.49
C ARG A 148 -9.57 21.62 4.30
N ASP A 149 -10.28 22.42 5.12
CA ASP A 149 -11.72 22.62 4.97
C ASP A 149 -12.07 23.12 3.56
N VAL A 150 -11.31 24.10 3.05
CA VAL A 150 -11.51 24.65 1.71
C VAL A 150 -11.22 23.58 0.65
N LEU A 151 -10.15 22.81 0.77
CA LEU A 151 -9.77 21.76 -0.18
C LEU A 151 -10.81 20.63 -0.22
N ASP A 152 -11.34 20.21 0.93
CA ASP A 152 -12.41 19.22 1.01
C ASP A 152 -13.69 19.69 0.29
N ASN A 153 -14.05 20.95 0.43
CA ASN A 153 -15.19 21.51 -0.28
C ASN A 153 -14.94 21.69 -1.79
N ILE A 154 -13.70 21.95 -2.19
CA ILE A 154 -13.29 21.92 -3.61
C ILE A 154 -13.50 20.54 -4.22
N SER A 155 -13.11 19.49 -3.51
CA SER A 155 -13.26 18.10 -4.00
C SER A 155 -14.72 17.69 -4.19
N LYS A 156 -15.63 18.27 -3.42
CA LYS A 156 -17.09 18.09 -3.54
C LYS A 156 -17.71 18.92 -4.69
N GLY A 157 -16.91 19.70 -5.42
CA GLY A 157 -17.33 20.48 -6.57
C GLY A 157 -17.90 21.87 -6.25
N TYR A 158 -17.92 22.31 -4.98
CA TYR A 158 -18.43 23.62 -4.60
C TYR A 158 -17.60 24.76 -5.17
N ASN A 159 -18.24 25.81 -5.69
CA ASN A 159 -17.56 27.04 -6.10
C ASN A 159 -17.18 27.95 -4.92
N ASN A 160 -16.38 28.99 -5.15
CA ASN A 160 -15.90 29.84 -4.07
C ASN A 160 -17.01 30.53 -3.25
N LYS A 161 -18.12 30.92 -3.91
CA LYS A 161 -19.25 31.53 -3.20
C LYS A 161 -19.98 30.56 -2.30
N GLU A 162 -20.11 29.30 -2.73
CA GLU A 162 -20.71 28.23 -1.96
C GLU A 162 -19.83 27.88 -0.75
N ILE A 163 -18.51 27.72 -0.98
CA ILE A 163 -17.53 27.50 0.08
C ILE A 163 -17.54 28.65 1.10
N ALA A 164 -17.61 29.90 0.63
CA ALA A 164 -17.66 31.06 1.48
C ALA A 164 -18.86 31.02 2.42
N LYS A 165 -20.04 30.64 1.91
CA LYS A 165 -21.28 30.46 2.71
C LYS A 165 -21.13 29.31 3.72
N LEU A 166 -20.65 28.15 3.28
CA LEU A 166 -20.49 26.94 4.14
C LEU A 166 -19.52 27.18 5.28
N LEU A 167 -18.42 27.91 5.01
CA LEU A 167 -17.37 28.14 5.97
C LEU A 167 -17.49 29.48 6.72
N TYR A 168 -18.54 30.26 6.47
CA TYR A 168 -18.80 31.57 7.08
C TYR A 168 -17.64 32.57 6.91
N ILE A 169 -17.09 32.65 5.68
CA ILE A 169 -16.01 33.59 5.31
C ILE A 169 -16.34 34.32 4.01
N SER A 170 -15.54 35.30 3.62
CA SER A 170 -15.75 36.02 2.35
C SER A 170 -15.26 35.20 1.15
N ASP A 171 -15.87 35.41 -0.03
CA ASP A 171 -15.40 34.85 -1.32
C ASP A 171 -13.93 35.20 -1.59
N TYR A 172 -13.51 36.41 -1.20
CA TYR A 172 -12.13 36.86 -1.29
C TYR A 172 -11.19 35.99 -0.43
N THR A 173 -11.62 35.67 0.79
CA THR A 173 -10.84 34.79 1.70
C THR A 173 -10.72 33.38 1.13
N VAL A 174 -11.79 32.83 0.53
CA VAL A 174 -11.74 31.54 -0.15
C VAL A 174 -10.74 31.57 -1.31
N LYS A 175 -10.75 32.62 -2.14
CA LYS A 175 -9.78 32.78 -3.24
C LYS A 175 -8.33 32.76 -2.74
N LYS A 176 -8.05 33.42 -1.61
CA LYS A 176 -6.72 33.40 -0.99
C LYS A 176 -6.33 31.98 -0.54
N HIS A 177 -7.24 31.27 0.12
CA HIS A 177 -6.97 29.88 0.52
C HIS A 177 -6.76 28.99 -0.69
N VAL A 178 -7.56 29.09 -1.75
CA VAL A 178 -7.39 28.32 -2.99
C VAL A 178 -6.00 28.58 -3.57
N SER A 179 -5.58 29.83 -3.71
CA SER A 179 -4.24 30.18 -4.24
C SER A 179 -3.13 29.60 -3.35
N SER A 180 -3.27 29.70 -2.03
CA SER A 180 -2.30 29.12 -1.08
C SER A 180 -2.23 27.60 -1.20
N ILE A 181 -3.38 26.91 -1.28
CA ILE A 181 -3.48 25.46 -1.46
C ILE A 181 -2.76 25.02 -2.73
N LEU A 182 -3.09 25.67 -3.87
CA LEU A 182 -2.48 25.34 -5.16
C LEU A 182 -0.95 25.50 -5.12
N ASN A 183 -0.46 26.58 -4.52
CA ASN A 183 0.97 26.79 -4.35
C ASN A 183 1.62 25.75 -3.42
N LYS A 184 1.02 25.47 -2.26
CA LYS A 184 1.56 24.53 -1.28
C LYS A 184 1.59 23.10 -1.81
N LEU A 185 0.57 22.69 -2.58
CA LEU A 185 0.47 21.37 -3.18
C LEU A 185 1.09 21.28 -4.58
N ASN A 186 1.72 22.39 -5.05
CA ASN A 186 2.32 22.49 -6.39
C ASN A 186 1.35 22.09 -7.52
N LEU A 187 0.07 22.53 -7.41
CA LEU A 187 -0.98 22.28 -8.38
C LEU A 187 -1.17 23.49 -9.29
N LYS A 188 -1.43 23.24 -10.56
CA LYS A 188 -1.58 24.31 -11.58
C LYS A 188 -2.93 24.99 -11.55
N ASN A 189 -3.97 24.24 -11.16
CA ASN A 189 -5.35 24.72 -11.23
C ASN A 189 -6.28 23.92 -10.29
N ARG A 190 -7.53 24.42 -10.15
CA ARG A 190 -8.56 23.81 -9.32
C ARG A 190 -8.93 22.38 -9.72
N GLN A 191 -8.87 22.04 -11.01
CA GLN A 191 -9.19 20.71 -11.50
C GLN A 191 -8.15 19.71 -11.00
N GLU A 192 -6.89 20.08 -11.01
CA GLU A 192 -5.83 19.27 -10.42
C GLU A 192 -6.03 19.08 -8.90
N ALA A 193 -6.56 20.08 -8.19
CA ALA A 193 -6.88 19.94 -6.78
C ALA A 193 -8.01 18.93 -6.52
N ILE A 194 -9.03 18.89 -7.39
CA ILE A 194 -10.10 17.89 -7.31
C ILE A 194 -9.54 16.46 -7.55
N ILE A 195 -8.72 16.29 -8.57
CA ILE A 195 -8.07 15.02 -8.89
C ILE A 195 -7.18 14.59 -7.73
N TYR A 196 -6.37 15.51 -7.21
CA TYR A 196 -5.47 15.28 -6.08
C TYR A 196 -6.23 14.72 -4.86
N VAL A 197 -7.34 15.34 -4.45
CA VAL A 197 -8.13 14.83 -3.32
C VAL A 197 -8.76 13.48 -3.63
N ASN A 198 -9.27 13.27 -4.85
CA ASN A 198 -9.90 12.00 -5.23
C ASN A 198 -8.91 10.83 -5.25
N GLU A 199 -7.67 11.06 -5.63
CA GLU A 199 -6.59 10.08 -5.60
C GLU A 199 -6.07 9.80 -4.17
N ASN A 200 -6.21 10.77 -3.24
CA ASN A 200 -5.70 10.70 -1.88
C ASN A 200 -6.82 10.63 -0.82
N LYS A 201 -8.04 10.23 -1.18
CA LYS A 201 -9.25 10.24 -0.32
C LYS A 201 -9.13 9.59 1.05
N PHE A 202 -8.16 8.73 1.28
CA PHE A 202 -8.00 8.03 2.57
C PHE A 202 -7.27 8.86 3.65
N GLU A 203 -6.62 9.97 3.29
CA GLU A 203 -5.90 10.83 4.24
C GLU A 203 -6.77 11.95 4.84
N PHE A 204 -7.99 12.15 4.32
CA PHE A 204 -8.90 13.23 4.76
C PHE A 204 -9.99 12.78 5.76
N ILE A 205 -10.06 11.47 6.07
CA ILE A 205 -11.04 10.89 7.00
C ILE A 205 -10.28 10.38 8.22
N SER A 206 -9.77 11.31 9.02
CA SER A 206 -9.24 11.04 10.37
C SER A 206 -9.66 12.17 11.28
#